data_1bc97614d9f01a6d9248c90892f7a7f1
#
_entry.id   1bc97614d9f01a6d9248c90892f7a7f1
#
_cell.length_a   1.000
_cell.length_b   1.000
_cell.length_c   1.000
_cell.angle_alpha   90.00
_cell.angle_beta   90.00
_cell.angle_gamma   90.00
#
_symmetry.space_group_name_H-M   'P 1'
#
loop_
_entity.id
_entity.type
_entity.pdbx_description
1 polymer ?
#
loop_
_entity_poly.entity_id
_entity_poly.type
_entity_poly.pdbx_seq_one_letter_code
_entity_poly.pdbx_strand_id
1 'polypeptide(L)'
;FQGHDVTIQDVFEAVGKHASGKMTNAELKDLEDHACPGPGACGGQFTANTMAIAFEFLGMSAMGRNGVPAMDQHKDDVAFESGKMVMELLKKDLRPKQIITRKSLENAIAAVATTGGSTNAVLHLLAVAREMGVKLTIDDFDKLNRKVPLLADLKPGGRFTAADLFAAGGTTLVAKRLLDAGI
;
A
#
# COMPACT_ATOMS: atom_id res chain seq x y z
N PHE A 1 20.91 -2.25 -5.27
CA PHE A 1 22.14 -1.45 -5.22
C PHE A 1 23.13 -2.09 -4.27
N GLN A 2 24.32 -2.43 -4.72
CA GLN A 2 25.40 -3.06 -3.92
C GLN A 2 24.94 -4.29 -3.11
N GLY A 3 24.05 -5.10 -3.68
CA GLY A 3 23.52 -6.30 -3.04
C GLY A 3 22.36 -6.07 -2.03
N HIS A 4 21.84 -4.85 -1.97
CA HIS A 4 20.72 -4.49 -1.10
C HIS A 4 19.62 -3.81 -1.91
N ASP A 5 18.36 -4.06 -1.53
CA ASP A 5 17.23 -3.30 -2.03
C ASP A 5 17.22 -1.93 -1.39
N VAL A 6 17.24 -0.89 -2.23
CA VAL A 6 17.15 0.51 -1.82
C VAL A 6 15.79 1.10 -2.20
N THR A 7 15.38 2.12 -1.44
CA THR A 7 14.14 2.85 -1.64
C THR A 7 14.42 4.35 -1.59
N ILE A 8 13.39 5.15 -1.84
CA ILE A 8 13.49 6.62 -1.70
C ILE A 8 13.94 7.07 -0.29
N GLN A 9 13.70 6.26 0.74
CA GLN A 9 14.20 6.54 2.10
C GLN A 9 15.71 6.57 2.14
N ASP A 10 16.37 5.61 1.48
CA ASP A 10 17.84 5.55 1.42
C ASP A 10 18.41 6.82 0.78
N VAL A 11 17.70 7.38 -0.22
CA VAL A 11 18.09 8.65 -0.86
C VAL A 11 17.99 9.82 0.12
N PHE A 12 16.90 9.92 0.89
CA PHE A 12 16.76 10.97 1.90
C PHE A 12 17.85 10.87 2.99
N GLU A 13 18.17 9.66 3.44
CA GLU A 13 19.27 9.45 4.38
C GLU A 13 20.63 9.82 3.77
N ALA A 14 20.84 9.52 2.48
CA ALA A 14 22.06 9.86 1.75
C ALA A 14 22.25 11.37 1.61
N VAL A 15 21.18 12.15 1.40
CA VAL A 15 21.23 13.62 1.41
C VAL A 15 21.79 14.13 2.75
N GLY A 16 21.34 13.57 3.87
CA GLY A 16 21.87 13.91 5.19
C GLY A 16 23.34 13.54 5.38
N LYS A 17 23.74 12.34 4.89
CA LYS A 17 25.17 11.90 4.90
C LYS A 17 26.03 12.83 4.05
N HIS A 18 25.56 13.19 2.86
CA HIS A 18 26.26 14.12 1.97
C HIS A 18 26.42 15.50 2.60
N ALA A 19 25.32 16.08 3.14
CA ALA A 19 25.35 17.38 3.80
C ALA A 19 26.31 17.43 5.01
N SER A 20 26.52 16.28 5.69
CA SER A 20 27.46 16.18 6.81
C SER A 20 28.90 15.80 6.38
N GLY A 21 29.20 15.77 5.09
CA GLY A 21 30.52 15.44 4.56
C GLY A 21 30.92 13.96 4.65
N LYS A 22 29.95 13.07 4.93
CA LYS A 22 30.16 11.61 5.06
C LYS A 22 29.91 10.85 3.75
N MET A 23 29.51 11.53 2.69
CA MET A 23 29.22 10.97 1.37
C MET A 23 29.66 11.98 0.30
N THR A 24 30.27 11.53 -0.76
CA THR A 24 30.67 12.35 -1.90
C THR A 24 29.52 12.60 -2.87
N ASN A 25 29.66 13.60 -3.75
CA ASN A 25 28.69 13.82 -4.84
C ASN A 25 28.52 12.60 -5.75
N ALA A 26 29.62 11.89 -6.03
CA ALA A 26 29.58 10.71 -6.89
C ALA A 26 28.80 9.55 -6.25
N GLU A 27 29.01 9.29 -4.95
CA GLU A 27 28.29 8.25 -4.22
C GLU A 27 26.80 8.60 -4.09
N LEU A 28 26.46 9.87 -3.83
CA LEU A 28 25.05 10.30 -3.78
C LEU A 28 24.39 10.09 -5.14
N LYS A 29 25.05 10.52 -6.21
CA LYS A 29 24.53 10.37 -7.59
C LYS A 29 24.33 8.90 -7.97
N ASP A 30 25.27 8.04 -7.62
CA ASP A 30 25.19 6.61 -7.87
C ASP A 30 23.99 5.98 -7.15
N LEU A 31 23.74 6.36 -5.87
CA LEU A 31 22.56 5.90 -5.14
C LEU A 31 21.26 6.42 -5.77
N GLU A 32 21.18 7.70 -6.14
CA GLU A 32 20.00 8.29 -6.81
C GLU A 32 19.64 7.52 -8.10
N ASP A 33 20.63 7.16 -8.89
CA ASP A 33 20.43 6.47 -10.16
C ASP A 33 19.88 5.03 -9.99
N HIS A 34 20.04 4.43 -8.80
CA HIS A 34 19.61 3.07 -8.50
C HIS A 34 18.41 2.95 -7.58
N ALA A 35 18.04 4.01 -6.86
CA ALA A 35 16.99 3.93 -5.84
C ALA A 35 15.57 3.78 -6.41
N CYS A 36 15.32 4.31 -7.63
CA CYS A 36 14.04 4.21 -8.32
C CYS A 36 14.29 3.93 -9.81
N PRO A 37 14.70 2.70 -10.18
CA PRO A 37 15.24 2.42 -11.52
C PRO A 37 14.19 2.33 -12.63
N GLY A 38 12.91 2.44 -12.32
CA GLY A 38 11.86 2.23 -13.31
C GLY A 38 10.52 2.87 -12.92
N PRO A 39 9.48 2.69 -13.76
CA PRO A 39 8.15 3.24 -13.54
C PRO A 39 7.41 2.53 -12.40
N GLY A 40 6.41 3.21 -11.84
CA GLY A 40 5.53 2.71 -10.80
C GLY A 40 5.66 3.46 -9.48
N ALA A 41 5.00 2.93 -8.45
CA ALA A 41 5.15 3.44 -7.09
C ALA A 41 6.52 3.05 -6.50
N CYS A 42 6.95 3.79 -5.45
CA CYS A 42 8.15 3.44 -4.71
C CYS A 42 8.06 2.02 -4.11
N GLY A 43 9.22 1.35 -3.96
CA GLY A 43 9.27 -0.05 -3.53
C GLY A 43 8.83 -0.33 -2.09
N GLY A 44 8.73 0.69 -1.23
CA GLY A 44 8.30 0.53 0.16
C GLY A 44 6.79 0.66 0.36
N GLN A 45 6.34 0.33 1.57
CA GLN A 45 4.95 0.48 2.03
C GLN A 45 4.69 1.95 2.46
N PHE A 46 5.03 2.88 1.57
CA PHE A 46 4.71 4.29 1.69
C PHE A 46 3.26 4.55 1.30
N THR A 47 2.86 5.81 1.17
CA THR A 47 1.46 6.18 0.99
C THR A 47 0.79 5.52 -0.21
N ALA A 48 1.46 5.46 -1.36
CA ALA A 48 0.88 4.91 -2.59
C ALA A 48 0.55 3.43 -2.45
N ASN A 49 1.51 2.59 -2.03
CA ASN A 49 1.28 1.16 -1.84
C ASN A 49 0.31 0.89 -0.69
N THR A 50 0.38 1.66 0.40
CA THR A 50 -0.57 1.57 1.52
C THR A 50 -2.00 1.81 1.06
N MET A 51 -2.25 2.87 0.29
CA MET A 51 -3.59 3.17 -0.19
C MET A 51 -4.05 2.20 -1.29
N ALA A 52 -3.14 1.69 -2.10
CA ALA A 52 -3.45 0.61 -3.05
C ALA A 52 -4.02 -0.63 -2.34
N ILE A 53 -3.38 -1.07 -1.25
CA ILE A 53 -3.87 -2.16 -0.40
C ILE A 53 -5.20 -1.77 0.27
N ALA A 54 -5.27 -0.58 0.87
CA ALA A 54 -6.49 -0.11 1.54
C ALA A 54 -7.72 -0.11 0.61
N PHE A 55 -7.56 0.30 -0.66
CA PHE A 55 -8.66 0.28 -1.63
C PHE A 55 -9.18 -1.12 -1.95
N GLU A 56 -8.33 -2.13 -1.95
CA GLU A 56 -8.76 -3.52 -2.12
C GLU A 56 -9.61 -3.99 -0.94
N PHE A 57 -9.20 -3.68 0.29
CA PHE A 57 -9.95 -4.03 1.50
C PHE A 57 -11.19 -3.15 1.75
N LEU A 58 -11.22 -1.93 1.19
CA LEU A 58 -12.44 -1.12 1.10
C LEU A 58 -13.48 -1.68 0.13
N GLY A 59 -13.08 -2.58 -0.78
CA GLY A 59 -13.92 -3.05 -1.87
C GLY A 59 -14.01 -2.09 -3.06
N MET A 60 -13.13 -1.07 -3.12
CA MET A 60 -13.06 -0.10 -4.21
C MET A 60 -12.17 -0.55 -5.37
N SER A 61 -11.37 -1.58 -5.15
CA SER A 61 -10.58 -2.27 -6.16
C SER A 61 -10.73 -3.78 -5.98
N ALA A 62 -10.60 -4.53 -7.05
CA ALA A 62 -10.60 -5.98 -6.97
C ALA A 62 -9.35 -6.48 -6.24
N MET A 63 -9.53 -7.46 -5.36
CA MET A 63 -8.47 -8.05 -4.55
C MET A 63 -7.34 -8.61 -5.43
N GLY A 64 -6.08 -8.30 -5.06
CA GLY A 64 -4.88 -8.77 -5.77
C GLY A 64 -4.52 -7.99 -7.03
N ARG A 65 -5.23 -6.91 -7.38
CA ARG A 65 -5.01 -6.16 -8.61
C ARG A 65 -4.10 -4.94 -8.46
N ASN A 66 -4.24 -4.20 -7.37
CA ASN A 66 -3.46 -2.97 -7.17
C ASN A 66 -1.97 -3.24 -6.90
N GLY A 67 -1.65 -4.38 -6.31
CA GLY A 67 -0.28 -4.76 -5.99
C GLY A 67 0.54 -5.27 -7.18
N VAL A 68 -0.06 -5.46 -8.36
CA VAL A 68 0.67 -5.88 -9.56
C VAL A 68 1.67 -4.80 -9.97
N PRO A 69 2.99 -5.10 -10.04
CA PRO A 69 4.01 -4.11 -10.38
C PRO A 69 3.78 -3.47 -11.75
N ALA A 70 4.23 -2.22 -11.93
CA ALA A 70 4.00 -1.46 -13.16
C ALA A 70 4.60 -2.11 -14.41
N MET A 71 5.70 -2.86 -14.26
CA MET A 71 6.40 -3.55 -15.36
C MET A 71 6.02 -5.03 -15.48
N ASP A 72 5.05 -5.50 -14.68
CA ASP A 72 4.59 -6.89 -14.78
C ASP A 72 3.82 -7.11 -16.08
N GLN A 73 4.06 -8.25 -16.73
CA GLN A 73 3.43 -8.62 -18.00
C GLN A 73 1.89 -8.68 -17.95
N HIS A 74 1.32 -8.87 -16.76
CA HIS A 74 -0.13 -8.91 -16.56
C HIS A 74 -0.73 -7.53 -16.26
N LYS A 75 0.07 -6.44 -16.29
CA LYS A 75 -0.43 -5.10 -15.94
C LYS A 75 -1.52 -4.60 -16.88
N ASP A 76 -1.37 -4.88 -18.17
CA ASP A 76 -2.38 -4.52 -19.19
C ASP A 76 -3.67 -5.30 -18.99
N ASP A 77 -3.61 -6.58 -18.63
CA ASP A 77 -4.79 -7.40 -18.30
C ASP A 77 -5.52 -6.84 -17.08
N VAL A 78 -4.78 -6.42 -16.05
CA VAL A 78 -5.35 -5.77 -14.87
C VAL A 78 -6.09 -4.48 -15.23
N ALA A 79 -5.51 -3.66 -16.10
CA ALA A 79 -6.13 -2.41 -16.57
C ALA A 79 -7.42 -2.70 -17.36
N PHE A 80 -7.37 -3.66 -18.28
CA PHE A 80 -8.51 -4.05 -19.09
C PHE A 80 -9.67 -4.61 -18.25
N GLU A 81 -9.38 -5.56 -17.35
CA GLU A 81 -10.40 -6.15 -16.46
C GLU A 81 -10.96 -5.11 -15.47
N SER A 82 -10.17 -4.14 -15.02
CA SER A 82 -10.66 -3.03 -14.21
C SER A 82 -11.65 -2.16 -14.98
N GLY A 83 -11.37 -1.89 -16.26
CA GLY A 83 -12.28 -1.17 -17.16
C GLY A 83 -13.60 -1.91 -17.36
N LYS A 84 -13.57 -3.23 -17.59
CA LYS A 84 -14.77 -4.06 -17.67
C LYS A 84 -15.58 -4.00 -16.37
N MET A 85 -14.92 -4.10 -15.24
CA MET A 85 -15.58 -4.04 -13.92
C MET A 85 -16.30 -2.72 -13.73
N VAL A 86 -15.69 -1.59 -14.05
CA VAL A 86 -16.33 -0.26 -13.98
C VAL A 86 -17.61 -0.22 -14.80
N MET A 87 -17.62 -0.78 -16.01
CA MET A 87 -18.81 -0.84 -16.84
C MET A 87 -19.93 -1.69 -16.23
N GLU A 88 -19.57 -2.81 -15.56
CA GLU A 88 -20.56 -3.62 -14.86
C GLU A 88 -21.11 -2.92 -13.61
N LEU A 89 -20.27 -2.21 -12.86
CA LEU A 89 -20.70 -1.42 -11.71
C LEU A 89 -21.68 -0.31 -12.14
N LEU A 90 -21.37 0.35 -13.26
CA LEU A 90 -22.25 1.38 -13.86
C LEU A 90 -23.61 0.80 -14.25
N LYS A 91 -23.65 -0.35 -14.94
CA LYS A 91 -24.90 -1.02 -15.30
C LYS A 91 -25.76 -1.40 -14.10
N LYS A 92 -25.12 -1.76 -12.97
CA LYS A 92 -25.78 -2.15 -11.72
C LYS A 92 -26.12 -0.94 -10.83
N ASP A 93 -25.77 0.27 -11.23
CA ASP A 93 -25.82 1.49 -10.40
C ASP A 93 -25.19 1.31 -9.02
N LEU A 94 -24.12 0.51 -8.93
CA LEU A 94 -23.40 0.28 -7.69
C LEU A 94 -22.39 1.42 -7.44
N ARG A 95 -22.70 2.25 -6.47
CA ARG A 95 -21.94 3.47 -6.17
C ARG A 95 -21.03 3.30 -4.97
N PRO A 96 -19.94 4.10 -4.84
CA PRO A 96 -19.01 4.03 -3.71
C PRO A 96 -19.72 4.06 -2.33
N LYS A 97 -20.80 4.83 -2.20
CA LYS A 97 -21.56 4.94 -0.94
C LYS A 97 -22.22 3.62 -0.52
N GLN A 98 -22.45 2.69 -1.43
CA GLN A 98 -23.01 1.36 -1.15
C GLN A 98 -21.90 0.35 -0.79
N ILE A 99 -20.66 0.62 -1.22
CA ILE A 99 -19.49 -0.25 -0.98
C ILE A 99 -18.77 0.16 0.30
N ILE A 100 -18.57 1.47 0.50
CA ILE A 100 -17.84 2.00 1.64
C ILE A 100 -18.77 2.06 2.86
N THR A 101 -18.55 1.13 3.76
CA THR A 101 -19.30 0.97 5.01
C THR A 101 -18.34 1.08 6.20
N ARG A 102 -18.87 1.11 7.42
CA ARG A 102 -18.05 1.02 8.63
C ARG A 102 -17.16 -0.23 8.61
N LYS A 103 -17.68 -1.39 8.22
CA LYS A 103 -16.92 -2.64 8.16
C LYS A 103 -15.81 -2.60 7.10
N SER A 104 -16.08 -2.06 5.91
CA SER A 104 -15.04 -1.96 4.88
C SER A 104 -13.92 -0.99 5.28
N LEU A 105 -14.23 0.08 6.02
CA LEU A 105 -13.21 0.97 6.61
C LEU A 105 -12.39 0.24 7.69
N GLU A 106 -13.00 -0.56 8.55
CA GLU A 106 -12.30 -1.39 9.53
C GLU A 106 -11.39 -2.41 8.86
N ASN A 107 -11.85 -3.06 7.79
CA ASN A 107 -11.02 -3.97 6.99
C ASN A 107 -9.81 -3.25 6.39
N ALA A 108 -10.00 -2.05 5.84
CA ALA A 108 -8.89 -1.25 5.31
C ALA A 108 -7.89 -0.86 6.40
N ILE A 109 -8.35 -0.47 7.58
CA ILE A 109 -7.47 -0.18 8.73
C ILE A 109 -6.69 -1.42 9.14
N ALA A 110 -7.34 -2.59 9.22
CA ALA A 110 -6.68 -3.85 9.53
C ALA A 110 -5.61 -4.20 8.49
N ALA A 111 -5.90 -4.00 7.20
CA ALA A 111 -4.94 -4.22 6.11
C ALA A 111 -3.72 -3.29 6.20
N VAL A 112 -3.94 -2.01 6.52
CA VAL A 112 -2.85 -1.04 6.74
C VAL A 112 -2.00 -1.44 7.94
N ALA A 113 -2.63 -1.81 9.06
CA ALA A 113 -1.94 -2.23 10.28
C ALA A 113 -1.11 -3.49 10.07
N THR A 114 -1.67 -4.52 9.43
CA THR A 114 -1.01 -5.82 9.21
C THR A 114 0.16 -5.76 8.22
N THR A 115 0.20 -4.72 7.38
CA THR A 115 1.26 -4.51 6.38
C THR A 115 2.25 -3.41 6.76
N GLY A 116 2.17 -2.85 7.98
CA GLY A 116 3.05 -1.77 8.42
C GLY A 116 2.93 -0.52 7.55
N GLY A 117 1.71 -0.19 7.13
CA GLY A 117 1.44 0.88 6.18
C GLY A 117 1.67 2.28 6.72
N SER A 118 1.67 3.24 5.80
CA SER A 118 1.88 4.66 6.08
C SER A 118 0.78 5.25 6.97
N THR A 119 1.16 6.08 7.94
CA THR A 119 0.24 6.86 8.78
C THR A 119 -0.64 7.83 7.98
N ASN A 120 -0.27 8.15 6.73
CA ASN A 120 -1.12 8.92 5.82
C ASN A 120 -2.46 8.25 5.55
N ALA A 121 -2.55 6.91 5.70
CA ALA A 121 -3.82 6.20 5.60
C ALA A 121 -4.84 6.66 6.64
N VAL A 122 -4.41 7.08 7.83
CA VAL A 122 -5.31 7.63 8.86
C VAL A 122 -6.01 8.88 8.33
N LEU A 123 -5.23 9.82 7.77
CA LEU A 123 -5.77 11.04 7.15
C LEU A 123 -6.76 10.70 6.01
N HIS A 124 -6.35 9.82 5.11
CA HIS A 124 -7.14 9.50 3.92
C HIS A 124 -8.43 8.73 4.26
N LEU A 125 -8.37 7.73 5.14
CA LEU A 125 -9.54 6.96 5.51
C LEU A 125 -10.53 7.78 6.36
N LEU A 126 -10.06 8.70 7.20
CA LEU A 126 -10.93 9.67 7.90
C LEU A 126 -11.65 10.59 6.91
N ALA A 127 -10.94 11.08 5.88
CA ALA A 127 -11.54 11.91 4.85
C ALA A 127 -12.61 11.14 4.05
N VAL A 128 -12.30 9.91 3.62
CA VAL A 128 -13.26 9.03 2.93
C VAL A 128 -14.48 8.74 3.81
N ALA A 129 -14.28 8.39 5.08
CA ALA A 129 -15.38 8.12 6.02
C ALA A 129 -16.29 9.34 6.16
N ARG A 130 -15.72 10.54 6.27
CA ARG A 130 -16.47 11.80 6.36
C ARG A 130 -17.32 12.03 5.10
N GLU A 131 -16.76 11.90 3.92
CA GLU A 131 -17.48 12.07 2.65
C GLU A 131 -18.61 11.05 2.47
N MET A 132 -18.42 9.84 2.97
CA MET A 132 -19.44 8.78 2.93
C MET A 132 -20.48 8.91 4.05
N GLY A 133 -20.28 9.82 5.00
CA GLY A 133 -21.16 9.97 6.19
C GLY A 133 -21.02 8.81 7.18
N VAL A 134 -19.90 8.09 7.18
CA VAL A 134 -19.61 7.00 8.11
C VAL A 134 -18.84 7.54 9.30
N LYS A 135 -19.33 7.27 10.51
CA LYS A 135 -18.62 7.67 11.73
C LYS A 135 -17.34 6.86 11.89
N LEU A 136 -16.21 7.55 11.84
CA LEU A 136 -14.86 7.00 12.08
C LEU A 136 -14.06 8.03 12.85
N THR A 137 -13.29 7.60 13.84
CA THR A 137 -12.45 8.46 14.68
C THR A 137 -11.01 7.96 14.68
N ILE A 138 -10.08 8.78 15.09
CA ILE A 138 -8.67 8.39 15.20
C ILE A 138 -8.48 7.26 16.22
N ASP A 139 -9.30 7.22 17.29
CA ASP A 139 -9.23 6.16 18.30
C ASP A 139 -9.61 4.78 17.75
N ASP A 140 -10.37 4.73 16.66
CA ASP A 140 -10.72 3.47 16.01
C ASP A 140 -9.49 2.81 15.38
N PHE A 141 -8.55 3.61 14.87
CA PHE A 141 -7.28 3.11 14.33
C PHE A 141 -6.43 2.47 15.43
N ASP A 142 -6.27 3.13 16.59
CA ASP A 142 -5.52 2.57 17.71
C ASP A 142 -6.15 1.26 18.22
N LYS A 143 -7.47 1.24 18.38
CA LYS A 143 -8.20 0.05 18.85
C LYS A 143 -8.06 -1.15 17.90
N LEU A 144 -8.11 -0.90 16.58
CA LEU A 144 -7.97 -1.96 15.58
C LEU A 144 -6.50 -2.41 15.47
N ASN A 145 -5.57 -1.47 15.44
CA ASN A 145 -4.14 -1.77 15.36
C ASN A 145 -3.65 -2.67 16.51
N ARG A 146 -4.19 -2.49 17.72
CA ARG A 146 -3.85 -3.36 18.87
C ARG A 146 -4.31 -4.82 18.72
N LYS A 147 -5.28 -5.09 17.84
CA LYS A 147 -5.86 -6.41 17.63
C LYS A 147 -5.27 -7.16 16.44
N VAL A 148 -4.66 -6.43 15.52
CA VAL A 148 -4.20 -6.95 14.25
C VAL A 148 -2.69 -7.18 14.31
N PRO A 149 -2.21 -8.42 14.04
CA PRO A 149 -0.78 -8.70 14.02
C PRO A 149 -0.11 -8.08 12.79
N LEU A 150 1.16 -7.69 12.92
CA LEU A 150 2.00 -7.36 11.78
C LEU A 150 2.38 -8.65 11.06
N LEU A 151 1.89 -8.85 9.83
CA LEU A 151 2.20 -10.02 9.00
C LEU A 151 3.27 -9.74 7.96
N ALA A 152 3.25 -8.56 7.35
CA ALA A 152 4.18 -8.21 6.30
C ALA A 152 5.23 -7.23 6.83
N ASP A 153 6.48 -7.68 6.84
CA ASP A 153 7.64 -6.93 7.33
C ASP A 153 8.19 -6.03 6.24
N LEU A 154 7.39 -5.01 5.84
CA LEU A 154 7.67 -4.16 4.69
C LEU A 154 8.45 -2.89 5.05
N LYS A 155 9.34 -2.46 4.15
CA LYS A 155 10.00 -1.14 4.24
C LYS A 155 8.93 -0.02 4.25
N PRO A 156 9.12 1.07 5.00
CA PRO A 156 10.38 1.52 5.65
C PRO A 156 10.66 0.89 7.02
N GLY A 157 9.67 0.36 7.72
CA GLY A 157 9.83 -0.20 9.06
C GLY A 157 10.40 -1.63 9.09
N GLY A 158 10.29 -2.34 7.99
CA GLY A 158 10.70 -3.73 7.83
C GLY A 158 11.78 -3.93 6.78
N ARG A 159 11.94 -5.17 6.32
CA ARG A 159 13.05 -5.60 5.46
C ARG A 159 12.67 -5.72 3.98
N PHE A 160 11.41 -6.03 3.68
CA PHE A 160 10.96 -6.42 2.35
C PHE A 160 10.32 -5.28 1.58
N THR A 161 10.27 -5.40 0.26
CA THR A 161 9.64 -4.43 -0.63
C THR A 161 8.19 -4.82 -0.96
N ALA A 162 7.45 -3.91 -1.59
CA ALA A 162 6.13 -4.21 -2.11
C ALA A 162 6.17 -5.28 -3.23
N ALA A 163 7.25 -5.34 -4.00
CA ALA A 163 7.47 -6.37 -5.00
C ALA A 163 7.66 -7.76 -4.35
N ASP A 164 8.35 -7.85 -3.22
CA ASP A 164 8.47 -9.10 -2.46
C ASP A 164 7.11 -9.56 -1.94
N LEU A 165 6.28 -8.65 -1.45
CA LEU A 165 4.92 -8.97 -1.04
C LEU A 165 4.11 -9.52 -2.23
N PHE A 166 4.20 -8.90 -3.39
CA PHE A 166 3.54 -9.39 -4.61
C PHE A 166 4.01 -10.80 -4.96
N ALA A 167 5.31 -11.05 -4.98
CA ALA A 167 5.90 -12.36 -5.28
C ALA A 167 5.48 -13.44 -4.27
N ALA A 168 5.26 -13.08 -3.01
CA ALA A 168 4.79 -13.98 -1.95
C ALA A 168 3.30 -14.33 -2.06
N GLY A 169 2.52 -13.64 -2.90
CA GLY A 169 1.07 -13.84 -3.08
C GLY A 169 0.22 -12.60 -2.85
N GLY A 170 0.84 -11.47 -2.59
CA GLY A 170 0.22 -10.14 -2.54
C GLY A 170 -0.87 -9.98 -1.47
N THR A 171 -1.76 -9.06 -1.72
CA THR A 171 -2.90 -8.74 -0.84
C THR A 171 -3.88 -9.91 -0.65
N THR A 172 -3.99 -10.78 -1.63
CA THR A 172 -4.81 -11.99 -1.54
C THR A 172 -4.31 -12.92 -0.43
N LEU A 173 -2.99 -13.11 -0.33
CA LEU A 173 -2.40 -13.89 0.75
C LEU A 173 -2.61 -13.20 2.11
N VAL A 174 -2.44 -11.87 2.19
CA VAL A 174 -2.69 -11.10 3.41
C VAL A 174 -4.13 -11.28 3.88
N ALA A 175 -5.10 -11.09 2.98
CA ALA A 175 -6.52 -11.26 3.28
C ALA A 175 -6.83 -12.67 3.78
N LYS A 176 -6.29 -13.70 3.11
CA LYS A 176 -6.46 -15.09 3.53
C LYS A 176 -5.92 -15.33 4.95
N ARG A 177 -4.73 -14.81 5.27
CA ARG A 177 -4.13 -14.98 6.60
C ARG A 177 -4.92 -14.29 7.70
N LEU A 178 -5.48 -13.11 7.43
CA LEU A 178 -6.37 -12.42 8.37
C LEU A 178 -7.65 -13.23 8.61
N LEU A 179 -8.30 -13.71 7.54
CA LEU A 179 -9.49 -14.54 7.65
C LEU A 179 -9.23 -15.85 8.41
N ASP A 180 -8.12 -16.54 8.13
CA ASP A 180 -7.71 -17.76 8.82
C ASP A 180 -7.48 -17.53 10.33
N ALA A 181 -7.09 -16.29 10.70
CA ALA A 181 -6.91 -15.86 12.10
C ALA A 181 -8.20 -15.33 12.76
N GLY A 182 -9.31 -15.25 12.03
CA GLY A 182 -10.59 -14.75 12.53
C GLY A 182 -10.65 -13.22 12.69
N ILE A 183 -9.84 -12.51 11.90
CA ILE A 183 -9.73 -11.04 11.90
C ILE A 183 -10.46 -10.46 10.69
#